data_f1266372b68b8127f402f7ac5205708f
#
_entry.id   f1266372b68b8127f402f7ac5205708f
#
_cell.length_a   1.000
_cell.length_b   1.000
_cell.length_c   1.000
_cell.angle_alpha   90.00
_cell.angle_beta   90.00
_cell.angle_gamma   90.00
#
_symmetry.space_group_name_H-M   'P 1'
#
loop_
_entity.id
_entity.type
_entity.pdbx_description
1 polymer ?
#
loop_
_entity_poly.entity_id
_entity_poly.type
_entity_poly.pdbx_seq_one_letter_code
_entity_poly.pdbx_strand_id
1 'polypeptide(L)'
;MNRMSIEERRAQIVDAAMSIAVRDGVEAVTVRGVAAEAGISLGTVHYCFEDKDAMLRAMGHNVAVVASDPVRMAMDPTKDLRTIAHAAADGLWEGLTPRRHMRLLTFEFATAGSRNRALRPVAKAHLEQTWAMTQGILDQLAQIAGITYSMDTPFLARIV
;
A
#
# COMPACT_ATOMS: atom_id res chain seq x y z
N MET A 1 -21.30 20.21 -15.33
CA MET A 1 -20.48 18.98 -15.22
C MET A 1 -19.23 19.35 -14.41
N ASN A 2 -19.13 18.84 -13.20
CA ASN A 2 -17.95 19.11 -12.36
C ASN A 2 -16.74 18.39 -12.99
N ARG A 3 -15.71 19.12 -13.36
CA ARG A 3 -14.49 18.57 -13.96
C ARG A 3 -13.72 17.85 -12.85
N MET A 4 -13.56 16.53 -12.96
CA MET A 4 -12.79 15.71 -12.03
C MET A 4 -11.37 16.29 -11.84
N SER A 5 -10.92 16.41 -10.61
CA SER A 5 -9.57 16.88 -10.30
C SER A 5 -8.50 15.91 -10.79
N ILE A 6 -7.24 16.34 -10.84
CA ILE A 6 -6.13 15.44 -11.21
C ILE A 6 -5.95 14.35 -10.16
N GLU A 7 -6.15 14.66 -8.88
CA GLU A 7 -6.06 13.71 -7.77
C GLU A 7 -7.13 12.64 -7.86
N GLU A 8 -8.39 13.03 -8.11
CA GLU A 8 -9.50 12.07 -8.32
C GLU A 8 -9.24 11.19 -9.53
N ARG A 9 -8.66 11.76 -10.60
CA ARG A 9 -8.30 10.99 -11.80
C ARG A 9 -7.16 10.02 -11.53
N ARG A 10 -6.15 10.42 -10.76
CA ARG A 10 -5.07 9.52 -10.33
C ARG A 10 -5.60 8.37 -9.47
N ALA A 11 -6.51 8.65 -8.53
CA ALA A 11 -7.16 7.62 -7.72
C ALA A 11 -7.92 6.62 -8.60
N GLN A 12 -8.73 7.09 -9.55
CA GLN A 12 -9.45 6.22 -10.51
C GLN A 12 -8.49 5.31 -11.30
N ILE A 13 -7.34 5.84 -11.74
CA ILE A 13 -6.34 5.06 -12.48
C ILE A 13 -5.70 4.00 -11.58
N VAL A 14 -5.38 4.35 -10.33
CA VAL A 14 -4.82 3.42 -9.35
C VAL A 14 -5.82 2.31 -9.02
N ASP A 15 -7.10 2.63 -8.84
CA ASP A 15 -8.16 1.64 -8.57
C ASP A 15 -8.32 0.65 -9.74
N ALA A 16 -8.28 1.14 -10.98
CA ALA A 16 -8.30 0.29 -12.16
C ALA A 16 -7.06 -0.61 -12.25
N ALA A 17 -5.87 -0.06 -11.94
CA ALA A 17 -4.64 -0.85 -11.89
C ALA A 17 -4.69 -1.93 -10.81
N MET A 18 -5.26 -1.62 -9.64
CA MET A 18 -5.48 -2.57 -8.55
C MET A 18 -6.47 -3.67 -8.96
N SER A 19 -7.56 -3.33 -9.65
CA SER A 19 -8.53 -4.32 -10.17
C SER A 19 -7.86 -5.34 -11.08
N ILE A 20 -7.01 -4.89 -12.01
CA ILE A 20 -6.23 -5.77 -12.88
C ILE A 20 -5.25 -6.62 -12.05
N ALA A 21 -4.51 -6.01 -11.13
CA ALA A 21 -3.52 -6.73 -10.34
C ALA A 21 -4.15 -7.80 -9.45
N VAL A 22 -5.32 -7.53 -8.86
CA VAL A 22 -6.07 -8.52 -8.05
C VAL A 22 -6.54 -9.69 -8.90
N ARG A 23 -6.96 -9.46 -10.13
CA ARG A 23 -7.50 -10.48 -11.05
C ARG A 23 -6.40 -11.28 -11.73
N ASP A 24 -5.38 -10.58 -12.24
CA ASP A 24 -4.43 -11.12 -13.22
C ASP A 24 -2.95 -11.03 -12.76
N GLY A 25 -2.69 -10.43 -11.58
CA GLY A 25 -1.36 -10.22 -11.02
C GLY A 25 -0.72 -8.89 -11.41
N VAL A 26 0.29 -8.45 -10.63
CA VAL A 26 0.99 -7.16 -10.83
C VAL A 26 1.67 -7.07 -12.19
N GLU A 27 2.19 -8.18 -12.73
CA GLU A 27 2.87 -8.20 -14.03
C GLU A 27 1.92 -7.91 -15.20
N ALA A 28 0.62 -8.26 -15.06
CA ALA A 28 -0.41 -8.02 -16.07
C ALA A 28 -0.83 -6.54 -16.17
N VAL A 29 -0.49 -5.71 -15.20
CA VAL A 29 -0.84 -4.28 -15.21
C VAL A 29 -0.07 -3.57 -16.31
N THR A 30 -0.80 -3.06 -17.30
CA THR A 30 -0.26 -2.26 -18.41
C THR A 30 -0.99 -0.93 -18.51
N VAL A 31 -0.32 0.11 -19.01
CA VAL A 31 -0.94 1.45 -19.18
C VAL A 31 -2.19 1.39 -20.06
N ARG A 32 -2.17 0.59 -21.14
CA ARG A 32 -3.32 0.38 -22.02
C ARG A 32 -4.45 -0.38 -21.31
N GLY A 33 -4.11 -1.45 -20.57
CA GLY A 33 -5.08 -2.22 -19.80
C GLY A 33 -5.78 -1.35 -18.75
N VAL A 34 -5.01 -0.53 -18.04
CA VAL A 34 -5.55 0.40 -17.04
C VAL A 34 -6.43 1.48 -17.66
N ALA A 35 -6.06 2.03 -18.82
CA ALA A 35 -6.90 2.98 -19.54
C ALA A 35 -8.26 2.35 -19.93
N ALA A 36 -8.25 1.12 -20.43
CA ALA A 36 -9.46 0.38 -20.79
C ALA A 36 -10.31 0.06 -19.55
N GLU A 37 -9.71 -0.45 -18.48
CA GLU A 37 -10.39 -0.78 -17.22
C GLU A 37 -11.04 0.46 -16.58
N ALA A 38 -10.33 1.61 -16.60
CA ALA A 38 -10.82 2.88 -16.07
C ALA A 38 -11.83 3.59 -16.99
N GLY A 39 -12.03 3.12 -18.24
CA GLY A 39 -12.91 3.76 -19.22
C GLY A 39 -12.41 5.14 -19.68
N ILE A 40 -11.08 5.35 -19.74
CA ILE A 40 -10.46 6.64 -20.10
C ILE A 40 -9.48 6.48 -21.27
N SER A 41 -9.09 7.61 -21.86
CA SER A 41 -8.10 7.60 -22.94
C SER A 41 -6.69 7.28 -22.41
N LEU A 42 -5.86 6.65 -23.24
CA LEU A 42 -4.45 6.42 -22.95
C LEU A 42 -3.70 7.74 -22.66
N GLY A 43 -4.05 8.82 -23.40
CA GLY A 43 -3.49 10.14 -23.16
C GLY A 43 -3.83 10.70 -21.77
N THR A 44 -4.99 10.35 -21.21
CA THR A 44 -5.35 10.73 -19.83
C THR A 44 -4.46 10.04 -18.81
N VAL A 45 -4.11 8.76 -19.03
CA VAL A 45 -3.19 8.06 -18.13
C VAL A 45 -1.80 8.71 -18.18
N HIS A 46 -1.28 9.00 -19.37
CA HIS A 46 0.01 9.69 -19.54
C HIS A 46 0.02 11.12 -19.01
N TYR A 47 -1.12 11.79 -18.99
CA TYR A 47 -1.24 13.11 -18.33
C TYR A 47 -1.11 13.00 -16.80
N CYS A 48 -1.63 11.91 -16.20
CA CYS A 48 -1.59 11.68 -14.76
C CYS A 48 -0.30 11.02 -14.27
N PHE A 49 0.33 10.17 -15.08
CA PHE A 49 1.53 9.42 -14.72
C PHE A 49 2.56 9.50 -15.85
N GLU A 50 3.79 9.86 -15.48
CA GLU A 50 4.92 10.01 -16.39
C GLU A 50 5.22 8.71 -17.15
N ASP A 51 5.18 7.59 -16.42
CA ASP A 51 5.45 6.26 -16.93
C ASP A 51 4.66 5.16 -16.19
N LYS A 52 4.82 3.92 -16.66
CA LYS A 52 4.23 2.74 -16.02
C LYS A 52 4.73 2.57 -14.58
N ASP A 53 6.00 2.83 -14.33
CA ASP A 53 6.61 2.65 -13.02
C ASP A 53 6.07 3.65 -12.00
N ALA A 54 5.82 4.90 -12.41
CA ALA A 54 5.17 5.91 -11.57
C ALA A 54 3.74 5.48 -11.17
N MET A 55 2.99 4.91 -12.13
CA MET A 55 1.66 4.36 -11.87
C MET A 55 1.72 3.15 -10.91
N LEU A 56 2.64 2.23 -11.14
CA LEU A 56 2.83 1.06 -10.26
C LEU A 56 3.30 1.44 -8.86
N ARG A 57 4.17 2.45 -8.72
CA ARG A 57 4.56 2.99 -7.40
C ARG A 57 3.37 3.58 -6.65
N ALA A 58 2.49 4.31 -7.33
CA ALA A 58 1.27 4.85 -6.73
C ALA A 58 0.31 3.72 -6.29
N MET A 59 0.17 2.67 -7.10
CA MET A 59 -0.59 1.47 -6.75
C MET A 59 0.02 0.76 -5.53
N GLY A 60 1.33 0.56 -5.50
CA GLY A 60 2.04 -0.04 -4.37
C GLY A 60 1.88 0.77 -3.07
N HIS A 61 1.87 2.10 -3.18
CA HIS A 61 1.55 2.97 -2.04
C HIS A 61 0.14 2.71 -1.50
N ASN A 62 -0.85 2.66 -2.36
CA ASN A 62 -2.24 2.39 -1.96
C ASN A 62 -2.36 1.01 -1.26
N VAL A 63 -1.71 -0.01 -1.81
CA VAL A 63 -1.65 -1.36 -1.19
C VAL A 63 -1.07 -1.29 0.23
N ALA A 64 0.04 -0.58 0.42
CA ALA A 64 0.68 -0.44 1.73
C ALA A 64 -0.21 0.34 2.73
N VAL A 65 -0.85 1.42 2.28
CA VAL A 65 -1.81 2.20 3.11
C VAL A 65 -2.94 1.30 3.59
N VAL A 66 -3.63 0.62 2.65
CA VAL A 66 -4.77 -0.26 2.99
C VAL A 66 -4.35 -1.42 3.89
N ALA A 67 -3.15 -1.97 3.71
CA ALA A 67 -2.63 -3.04 4.57
C ALA A 67 -2.34 -2.57 6.00
N SER A 68 -1.94 -1.31 6.19
CA SER A 68 -1.62 -0.73 7.51
C SER A 68 -2.83 -0.13 8.24
N ASP A 69 -3.94 0.12 7.54
CA ASP A 69 -5.13 0.78 8.10
C ASP A 69 -5.66 0.14 9.41
N PRO A 70 -5.81 -1.20 9.55
CA PRO A 70 -6.33 -1.78 10.78
C PRO A 70 -5.48 -1.42 12.01
N VAL A 71 -4.16 -1.42 11.85
CA VAL A 71 -3.24 -1.06 12.92
C VAL A 71 -3.34 0.44 13.24
N ARG A 72 -3.38 1.28 12.21
CA ARG A 72 -3.52 2.73 12.36
C ARG A 72 -4.84 3.12 13.05
N MET A 73 -5.93 2.45 12.69
CA MET A 73 -7.25 2.68 13.30
C MET A 73 -7.31 2.24 14.77
N ALA A 74 -6.48 1.26 15.17
CA ALA A 74 -6.37 0.81 16.54
C ALA A 74 -5.58 1.77 17.45
N MET A 75 -4.82 2.72 16.87
CA MET A 75 -3.97 3.68 17.59
C MET A 75 -4.80 4.77 18.29
N ASP A 76 -5.34 4.43 19.44
CA ASP A 76 -6.10 5.35 20.32
C ASP A 76 -5.22 5.76 21.52
N PRO A 77 -4.82 7.04 21.64
CA PRO A 77 -3.96 7.50 22.72
C PRO A 77 -4.63 7.45 24.11
N THR A 78 -5.93 7.22 24.18
CA THR A 78 -6.67 7.07 25.43
C THR A 78 -6.66 5.63 25.97
N LYS A 79 -6.15 4.67 25.20
CA LYS A 79 -6.13 3.24 25.52
C LYS A 79 -4.74 2.80 25.95
N ASP A 80 -4.71 1.76 26.77
CA ASP A 80 -3.46 1.08 27.10
C ASP A 80 -2.92 0.24 25.93
N LEU A 81 -1.62 -0.06 25.98
CA LEU A 81 -0.91 -0.80 24.94
C LEU A 81 -1.56 -2.16 24.62
N ARG A 82 -2.06 -2.86 25.65
CA ARG A 82 -2.68 -4.18 25.47
C ARG A 82 -3.98 -4.07 24.67
N THR A 83 -4.81 -3.09 24.98
CA THR A 83 -6.05 -2.80 24.25
C THR A 83 -5.77 -2.43 22.80
N ILE A 84 -4.77 -1.57 22.54
CA ILE A 84 -4.34 -1.19 21.20
C ILE A 84 -3.87 -2.44 20.45
N ALA A 85 -3.01 -3.27 21.04
CA ALA A 85 -2.48 -4.47 20.41
C ALA A 85 -3.58 -5.48 20.04
N HIS A 86 -4.57 -5.68 20.92
CA HIS A 86 -5.70 -6.56 20.64
C HIS A 86 -6.57 -6.00 19.50
N ALA A 87 -6.92 -4.71 19.54
CA ALA A 87 -7.71 -4.09 18.49
C ALA A 87 -7.00 -4.13 17.12
N ALA A 88 -5.69 -3.94 17.10
CA ALA A 88 -4.88 -4.07 15.88
C ALA A 88 -4.88 -5.52 15.35
N ALA A 89 -4.70 -6.51 16.23
CA ALA A 89 -4.74 -7.92 15.88
C ALA A 89 -6.12 -8.34 15.35
N ASP A 90 -7.19 -7.92 16.03
CA ASP A 90 -8.57 -8.20 15.61
C ASP A 90 -8.87 -7.57 14.24
N GLY A 91 -8.51 -6.31 14.03
CA GLY A 91 -8.69 -5.63 12.74
C GLY A 91 -7.86 -6.28 11.61
N LEU A 92 -6.66 -6.77 11.91
CA LEU A 92 -5.87 -7.55 10.96
C LEU A 92 -6.54 -8.90 10.65
N TRP A 93 -7.06 -9.57 11.66
CA TRP A 93 -7.75 -10.87 11.54
C TRP A 93 -9.05 -10.75 10.74
N GLU A 94 -9.91 -9.82 11.10
CA GLU A 94 -11.17 -9.54 10.40
C GLU A 94 -10.94 -9.14 8.93
N GLY A 95 -9.85 -8.43 8.65
CA GLY A 95 -9.44 -8.09 7.29
C GLY A 95 -8.87 -9.25 6.47
N LEU A 96 -8.61 -10.43 7.08
CA LEU A 96 -7.97 -11.54 6.36
C LEU A 96 -8.81 -12.08 5.20
N THR A 97 -10.11 -12.24 5.38
CA THR A 97 -10.98 -12.83 4.35
C THR A 97 -11.44 -11.80 3.31
N PRO A 98 -12.05 -10.66 3.66
CA PRO A 98 -12.55 -9.70 2.68
C PRO A 98 -11.42 -8.97 1.93
N ARG A 99 -10.22 -8.86 2.53
CA ARG A 99 -9.06 -8.17 1.94
C ARG A 99 -7.93 -9.13 1.52
N ARG A 100 -8.23 -10.42 1.39
CA ARG A 100 -7.23 -11.46 1.03
C ARG A 100 -6.42 -11.07 -0.20
N HIS A 101 -7.08 -10.66 -1.27
CA HIS A 101 -6.42 -10.30 -2.53
C HIS A 101 -5.48 -9.10 -2.35
N MET A 102 -5.87 -8.10 -1.54
CA MET A 102 -5.04 -6.94 -1.25
C MET A 102 -3.76 -7.32 -0.50
N ARG A 103 -3.85 -8.25 0.46
CA ARG A 103 -2.68 -8.76 1.18
C ARG A 103 -1.76 -9.58 0.29
N LEU A 104 -2.32 -10.39 -0.62
CA LEU A 104 -1.53 -11.11 -1.61
C LEU A 104 -0.75 -10.14 -2.50
N LEU A 105 -1.33 -9.02 -2.89
CA LEU A 105 -0.63 -7.98 -3.65
C LEU A 105 0.58 -7.41 -2.90
N THR A 106 0.53 -7.26 -1.57
CA THR A 106 1.69 -6.83 -0.77
C THR A 106 2.89 -7.76 -0.97
N PHE A 107 2.65 -9.07 -0.88
CA PHE A 107 3.69 -10.08 -1.12
C PHE A 107 4.11 -10.14 -2.59
N GLU A 108 3.18 -9.98 -3.50
CA GLU A 108 3.45 -9.99 -4.93
C GLU A 108 4.33 -8.79 -5.33
N PHE A 109 4.06 -7.59 -4.82
CA PHE A 109 4.92 -6.43 -5.01
C PHE A 109 6.33 -6.68 -4.45
N ALA A 110 6.43 -7.19 -3.22
CA ALA A 110 7.71 -7.46 -2.59
C ALA A 110 8.56 -8.48 -3.39
N THR A 111 7.91 -9.45 -4.03
CA THR A 111 8.58 -10.54 -4.77
C THR A 111 8.70 -10.29 -6.27
N ALA A 112 7.94 -9.36 -6.85
CA ALA A 112 7.93 -9.08 -8.29
C ALA A 112 9.33 -8.76 -8.84
N GLY A 113 10.12 -7.97 -8.10
CA GLY A 113 11.48 -7.60 -8.50
C GLY A 113 12.49 -8.75 -8.49
N SER A 114 12.20 -9.88 -7.85
CA SER A 114 13.08 -11.05 -7.85
C SER A 114 12.97 -11.85 -9.15
N ARG A 115 11.78 -11.85 -9.75
CA ARG A 115 11.49 -12.58 -11.00
C ARG A 115 11.61 -11.69 -12.23
N ASN A 116 11.21 -10.44 -12.11
CA ASN A 116 11.20 -9.49 -13.22
C ASN A 116 12.09 -8.29 -12.92
N ARG A 117 13.25 -8.22 -13.63
CA ARG A 117 14.24 -7.14 -13.42
C ARG A 117 13.65 -5.74 -13.67
N ALA A 118 12.71 -5.60 -14.59
CA ALA A 118 12.04 -4.33 -14.87
C ALA A 118 11.18 -3.82 -13.70
N LEU A 119 10.65 -4.74 -12.88
CA LEU A 119 9.84 -4.39 -11.69
C LEU A 119 10.68 -4.17 -10.42
N ARG A 120 12.00 -4.40 -10.47
CA ARG A 120 12.86 -4.25 -9.29
C ARG A 120 12.82 -2.87 -8.66
N PRO A 121 12.83 -1.74 -9.41
CA PRO A 121 12.69 -0.40 -8.81
C PRO A 121 11.35 -0.19 -8.11
N VAL A 122 10.26 -0.72 -8.68
CA VAL A 122 8.91 -0.64 -8.11
C VAL A 122 8.82 -1.47 -6.83
N ALA A 123 9.33 -2.71 -6.84
CA ALA A 123 9.37 -3.58 -5.68
C ALA A 123 10.20 -2.97 -4.54
N LYS A 124 11.36 -2.38 -4.86
CA LYS A 124 12.20 -1.69 -3.88
C LYS A 124 11.46 -0.51 -3.24
N ALA A 125 10.84 0.34 -4.07
CA ALA A 125 10.07 1.49 -3.58
C ALA A 125 8.90 1.06 -2.69
N HIS A 126 8.20 -0.04 -3.03
CA HIS A 126 7.13 -0.59 -2.21
C HIS A 126 7.64 -1.07 -0.83
N LEU A 127 8.76 -1.78 -0.80
CA LEU A 127 9.36 -2.24 0.47
C LEU A 127 9.82 -1.06 1.33
N GLU A 128 10.54 -0.09 0.77
CA GLU A 128 11.00 1.10 1.49
C GLU A 128 9.81 1.88 2.09
N GLN A 129 8.73 1.98 1.35
CA GLN A 129 7.51 2.64 1.79
C GLN A 129 6.80 1.87 2.91
N THR A 130 6.71 0.54 2.79
CA THR A 130 6.14 -0.32 3.83
C THR A 130 6.95 -0.19 5.13
N TRP A 131 8.28 -0.22 5.04
CA TRP A 131 9.15 -0.01 6.22
C TRP A 131 8.98 1.37 6.85
N ALA A 132 8.89 2.43 6.04
CA ALA A 132 8.65 3.78 6.56
C ALA A 132 7.29 3.89 7.29
N MET A 133 6.25 3.26 6.74
CA MET A 133 4.93 3.20 7.40
C MET A 133 4.99 2.41 8.71
N THR A 134 5.63 1.25 8.71
CA THR A 134 5.82 0.43 9.91
C THR A 134 6.61 1.19 10.98
N GLN A 135 7.68 1.88 10.58
CA GLN A 135 8.44 2.73 11.49
C GLN A 135 7.55 3.81 12.12
N GLY A 136 6.77 4.53 11.32
CA GLY A 136 5.85 5.55 11.84
C GLY A 136 4.82 4.99 12.83
N ILE A 137 4.32 3.79 12.59
CA ILE A 137 3.42 3.07 13.52
C ILE A 137 4.15 2.75 14.83
N LEU A 138 5.38 2.23 14.76
CA LEU A 138 6.19 1.91 15.95
C LEU A 138 6.51 3.16 16.76
N ASP A 139 6.92 4.26 16.11
CA ASP A 139 7.21 5.54 16.76
C ASP A 139 5.96 6.11 17.45
N GLN A 140 4.81 6.06 16.80
CA GLN A 140 3.53 6.48 17.38
C GLN A 140 3.14 5.60 18.58
N LEU A 141 3.30 4.29 18.47
CA LEU A 141 3.01 3.35 19.55
C LEU A 141 3.91 3.61 20.76
N ALA A 142 5.21 3.84 20.55
CA ALA A 142 6.15 4.19 21.61
C ALA A 142 5.72 5.47 22.34
N GLN A 143 5.28 6.48 21.58
CA GLN A 143 4.80 7.74 22.15
C GLN A 143 3.53 7.56 22.97
N ILE A 144 2.53 6.82 22.46
CA ILE A 144 1.25 6.57 23.15
C ILE A 144 1.49 5.77 24.45
N ALA A 145 2.33 4.71 24.37
CA ALA A 145 2.57 3.81 25.48
C ALA A 145 3.62 4.31 26.46
N GLY A 146 4.35 5.41 26.15
CA GLY A 146 5.45 5.91 26.99
C GLY A 146 6.61 4.92 27.11
N ILE A 147 6.87 4.11 26.07
CA ILE A 147 7.91 3.08 26.05
C ILE A 147 9.08 3.46 25.14
N THR A 148 10.22 2.84 25.39
CA THR A 148 11.38 2.90 24.50
C THR A 148 11.76 1.48 24.08
N TYR A 149 11.95 1.27 22.78
CA TYR A 149 12.38 -0.02 22.26
C TYR A 149 13.88 -0.23 22.57
N SER A 150 14.28 -1.49 22.74
CA SER A 150 15.70 -1.87 22.92
C SER A 150 16.52 -1.78 21.62
N MET A 151 15.86 -1.63 20.48
CA MET A 151 16.44 -1.45 19.15
C MET A 151 15.85 -0.21 18.49
N ASP A 152 16.57 0.38 17.55
CA ASP A 152 16.08 1.52 16.78
C ASP A 152 14.89 1.14 15.89
N THR A 153 13.92 2.04 15.77
CA THR A 153 12.66 1.77 15.05
C THR A 153 12.84 1.52 13.55
N PRO A 154 13.82 2.13 12.83
CA PRO A 154 14.14 1.74 11.47
C PRO A 154 14.56 0.28 11.31
N PHE A 155 15.30 -0.27 12.26
CA PHE A 155 15.70 -1.67 12.25
C PHE A 155 14.51 -2.57 12.58
N LEU A 156 13.74 -2.25 13.64
CA LEU A 156 12.52 -2.97 14.00
C LEU A 156 11.54 -3.04 12.82
N ALA A 157 11.32 -1.94 12.11
CA ALA A 157 10.41 -1.88 10.98
C ALA A 157 10.76 -2.83 9.81
N ARG A 158 12.01 -3.34 9.77
CA ARG A 158 12.46 -4.28 8.73
C ARG A 158 12.33 -5.74 9.13
N ILE A 159 12.14 -6.03 10.41
CA ILE A 159 12.06 -7.41 10.92
C ILE A 159 10.66 -7.79 11.39
N VAL A 160 9.74 -6.83 11.50
CA VAL A 160 8.32 -7.04 11.83
C VAL A 160 7.50 -7.09 10.56
#